data_4fd1dc572522dbfad7e9f490ada75d20
#
_entry.id   4fd1dc572522dbfad7e9f490ada75d20
#
_cell.length_a   1.000
_cell.length_b   1.000
_cell.length_c   1.000
_cell.angle_alpha   90.00
_cell.angle_beta   90.00
_cell.angle_gamma   90.00
#
_symmetry.space_group_name_H-M   'P 1'
#
loop_
_entity.id
_entity.type
_entity.pdbx_description
1 polymer ?
#
loop_
_entity_poly.entity_id
_entity_poly.type
_entity_poly.pdbx_seq_one_letter_code
_entity_poly.pdbx_strand_id
1 'polypeptide(L)'
;MTKTRQSGGGREARGREEQSGGGREARGREERSGRPVRRAGAARGRRWRPKRKAVLFAAAGAGIVAAMGWALLGSRLLVVRSVQVVGAGRSVSAAQVLAAAHVPYGLPLIRVNTGAIARHVERLRQVQNAQVSRDWPSTVVISVQPRTPVFAVRVPGGYALLDRFGVSVRDVAAQPGLPLLTVSGTTGSLRGNPAVRAAALVLRELPPRVARKVATVSALGPSDVSVTLTDGAVVIWGNTGRAGEKAKELTLLMRTRARSYDVSGQSTVMVSG
;
A
#
# COMPACT_ATOMS: atom_id res chain seq x y z
N MET A 1 18.22 30.00 -38.47
CA MET A 1 17.19 30.05 -39.54
C MET A 1 16.07 29.19 -39.02
N THR A 2 14.98 29.56 -38.62
CA THR A 2 13.83 30.41 -38.86
C THR A 2 12.82 29.87 -37.84
N LYS A 3 12.38 30.45 -36.77
CA LYS A 3 11.41 31.49 -36.45
C LYS A 3 10.03 31.27 -37.11
N THR A 4 8.98 31.06 -36.30
CA THR A 4 7.62 31.58 -36.41
C THR A 4 6.77 30.92 -35.36
N ARG A 5 6.23 31.49 -34.26
CA ARG A 5 5.29 32.59 -34.00
C ARG A 5 3.90 32.37 -34.62
N GLN A 6 2.88 32.26 -33.75
CA GLN A 6 1.62 33.02 -33.66
C GLN A 6 0.59 32.19 -32.93
N SER A 7 -0.07 32.62 -31.83
CA SER A 7 -0.93 33.77 -31.64
C SER A 7 -2.40 33.53 -32.06
N GLY A 8 -3.30 33.81 -31.15
CA GLY A 8 -4.75 34.02 -31.32
C GLY A 8 -5.51 33.40 -30.15
N GLY A 9 -6.19 34.07 -29.26
CA GLY A 9 -6.85 35.38 -29.29
C GLY A 9 -8.34 35.18 -29.47
N GLY A 10 -9.13 35.76 -28.59
CA GLY A 10 -10.57 35.91 -28.69
C GLY A 10 -11.22 35.81 -27.32
N ARG A 11 -11.50 36.89 -26.53
CA ARG A 11 -12.44 38.04 -26.73
C ARG A 11 -13.85 37.51 -27.04
N GLU A 12 -14.85 37.90 -26.38
CA GLU A 12 -15.63 39.08 -26.07
C GLU A 12 -17.04 38.57 -25.69
N ALA A 13 -17.96 39.13 -24.99
CA ALA A 13 -18.49 40.49 -24.93
C ALA A 13 -19.52 40.50 -23.79
N ARG A 14 -19.65 41.54 -22.94
CA ARG A 14 -20.39 42.79 -23.10
C ARG A 14 -21.91 42.63 -23.30
N GLY A 15 -22.63 43.29 -22.42
CA GLY A 15 -24.03 43.73 -22.53
C GLY A 15 -24.46 44.27 -21.17
N ARG A 16 -24.42 45.41 -20.82
CA ARG A 16 -24.79 46.82 -20.97
C ARG A 16 -26.20 47.04 -21.55
N GLU A 17 -27.04 47.67 -20.81
CA GLU A 17 -28.07 48.65 -21.15
C GLU A 17 -28.89 48.89 -19.89
N GLU A 18 -28.79 50.06 -19.21
CA GLU A 18 -29.24 51.43 -19.52
C GLU A 18 -30.74 51.53 -19.72
N GLN A 19 -31.27 52.38 -18.96
CA GLN A 19 -32.14 53.55 -19.20
C GLN A 19 -33.30 53.62 -18.18
N SER A 20 -33.41 54.66 -17.40
CA SER A 20 -33.71 56.02 -17.76
C SER A 20 -35.15 56.38 -17.40
N GLY A 21 -35.30 57.54 -16.79
CA GLY A 21 -36.48 58.44 -16.81
C GLY A 21 -37.17 58.55 -15.45
N GLY A 22 -37.13 59.55 -14.74
CA GLY A 22 -37.38 60.96 -15.10
C GLY A 22 -38.59 61.48 -14.34
N GLY A 23 -38.38 62.53 -13.64
CA GLY A 23 -39.36 63.59 -13.70
C GLY A 23 -39.93 64.06 -12.37
N ARG A 24 -39.36 65.16 -11.91
CA ARG A 24 -40.07 66.49 -11.55
C ARG A 24 -40.97 66.57 -10.31
N GLU A 25 -40.44 67.36 -9.41
CA GLU A 25 -40.93 68.64 -8.92
C GLU A 25 -42.30 68.68 -8.25
N ALA A 26 -42.34 69.10 -6.98
CA ALA A 26 -42.75 70.44 -6.54
C ALA A 26 -42.88 70.55 -5.02
N ARG A 27 -42.17 71.54 -4.44
CA ARG A 27 -42.49 72.59 -3.49
C ARG A 27 -43.62 72.39 -2.49
N GLY A 28 -43.29 72.78 -1.26
CA GLY A 28 -44.18 73.19 -0.20
C GLY A 28 -43.56 72.85 1.16
N ARG A 29 -42.78 73.65 1.77
CA ARG A 29 -42.94 74.84 2.67
C ARG A 29 -43.59 74.49 4.01
N GLU A 30 -42.77 74.72 5.04
CA GLU A 30 -43.09 75.15 6.42
C GLU A 30 -43.94 74.17 7.26
N GLU A 31 -43.61 73.83 8.49
CA GLU A 31 -43.28 74.63 9.66
C GLU A 31 -42.84 73.71 10.83
N ARG A 32 -41.86 74.21 11.55
CA ARG A 32 -41.58 74.08 13.01
C ARG A 32 -42.33 73.03 13.80
N SER A 33 -41.54 72.28 14.51
CA SER A 33 -41.55 72.25 15.98
C SER A 33 -41.01 70.95 16.58
N GLY A 34 -40.19 71.08 17.54
CA GLY A 34 -40.08 70.03 18.59
C GLY A 34 -38.99 68.97 18.48
N ARG A 35 -37.82 69.36 18.89
CA ARG A 35 -36.91 68.38 19.50
C ARG A 35 -37.61 67.56 20.59
N PRO A 36 -37.38 66.28 20.67
CA PRO A 36 -36.46 65.84 21.70
C PRO A 36 -35.39 64.89 21.20
N VAL A 37 -34.17 65.16 21.67
CA VAL A 37 -32.99 64.35 21.59
C VAL A 37 -33.31 62.96 22.15
N ARG A 38 -33.43 61.96 21.27
CA ARG A 38 -33.37 60.57 21.70
C ARG A 38 -31.87 60.17 21.82
N ARG A 39 -31.45 60.11 23.07
CA ARG A 39 -30.19 59.54 23.50
C ARG A 39 -30.03 58.16 22.82
N ALA A 40 -28.97 58.02 22.07
CA ALA A 40 -28.46 56.72 21.63
C ALA A 40 -28.28 55.84 22.85
N GLY A 41 -29.12 54.84 22.97
CA GLY A 41 -28.94 53.77 23.94
C GLY A 41 -27.69 52.99 23.58
N ALA A 42 -26.64 53.21 24.32
CA ALA A 42 -25.46 52.36 24.28
C ALA A 42 -25.92 50.92 24.51
N ALA A 43 -25.84 50.11 23.48
CA ALA A 43 -25.96 48.66 23.61
C ALA A 43 -24.89 48.18 24.59
N ARG A 44 -25.31 48.07 25.85
CA ARG A 44 -24.50 47.41 26.88
C ARG A 44 -24.32 45.95 26.45
N GLY A 45 -23.21 45.65 25.83
CA GLY A 45 -22.75 44.30 25.62
C GLY A 45 -22.84 43.55 26.95
N ARG A 46 -23.79 42.67 27.05
CA ARG A 46 -23.97 41.75 28.18
C ARG A 46 -22.74 40.88 28.24
N ARG A 47 -21.69 41.39 28.95
CA ARG A 47 -20.54 40.60 29.30
C ARG A 47 -21.05 39.41 30.15
N TRP A 48 -21.17 38.26 29.52
CA TRP A 48 -21.50 37.01 30.16
C TRP A 48 -20.31 36.66 31.07
N ARG A 49 -20.42 37.10 32.31
CA ARG A 49 -19.47 36.70 33.38
C ARG A 49 -19.80 35.24 33.70
N PRO A 50 -18.96 34.24 33.32
CA PRO A 50 -19.20 32.87 33.72
C PRO A 50 -19.29 32.85 35.24
N LYS A 51 -20.37 32.31 35.78
CA LYS A 51 -20.57 32.19 37.21
C LYS A 51 -19.32 31.45 37.76
N ARG A 52 -18.57 32.10 38.64
CA ARG A 52 -17.28 31.56 39.18
C ARG A 52 -17.42 30.11 39.65
N LYS A 53 -18.57 29.72 40.14
CA LYS A 53 -18.92 28.35 40.51
C LYS A 53 -18.92 27.40 39.29
N ALA A 54 -19.43 27.79 38.12
CA ALA A 54 -19.44 26.95 36.90
C ALA A 54 -18.01 26.74 36.39
N VAL A 55 -17.15 27.76 36.44
CA VAL A 55 -15.72 27.62 36.07
C VAL A 55 -15.00 26.69 37.03
N LEU A 56 -15.25 26.81 38.34
CA LEU A 56 -14.67 25.91 39.32
C LEU A 56 -15.12 24.47 39.16
N PHE A 57 -16.39 24.20 38.86
CA PHE A 57 -16.87 22.86 38.61
C PHE A 57 -16.29 22.28 37.29
N ALA A 58 -16.15 23.10 36.24
CA ALA A 58 -15.51 22.69 34.99
C ALA A 58 -14.02 22.37 35.21
N ALA A 59 -13.31 23.23 35.99
CA ALA A 59 -11.91 22.99 36.31
C ALA A 59 -11.69 21.75 37.19
N ALA A 60 -12.57 21.55 38.19
CA ALA A 60 -12.54 20.36 39.01
C ALA A 60 -12.84 19.07 38.21
N GLY A 61 -13.83 19.11 37.31
CA GLY A 61 -14.14 18.02 36.39
C GLY A 61 -12.97 17.69 35.47
N ALA A 62 -12.34 18.71 34.88
CA ALA A 62 -11.14 18.54 34.04
C ALA A 62 -9.97 17.97 34.82
N GLY A 63 -9.78 18.43 36.05
CA GLY A 63 -8.75 17.91 36.96
C GLY A 63 -8.96 16.43 37.32
N ILE A 64 -10.19 16.02 37.61
CA ILE A 64 -10.54 14.62 37.88
C ILE A 64 -10.29 13.75 36.64
N VAL A 65 -10.71 14.19 35.45
CA VAL A 65 -10.49 13.47 34.19
C VAL A 65 -8.99 13.35 33.90
N ALA A 66 -8.23 14.43 34.11
CA ALA A 66 -6.78 14.41 33.94
C ALA A 66 -6.08 13.48 34.93
N ALA A 67 -6.48 13.54 36.20
CA ALA A 67 -5.94 12.67 37.25
C ALA A 67 -6.29 11.19 37.01
N MET A 68 -7.51 10.91 36.57
CA MET A 68 -7.95 9.56 36.20
C MET A 68 -7.22 9.06 34.97
N GLY A 69 -7.05 9.89 33.93
CA GLY A 69 -6.26 9.59 32.75
C GLY A 69 -4.79 9.31 33.10
N TRP A 70 -4.19 10.12 33.96
CA TRP A 70 -2.82 9.94 34.42
C TRP A 70 -2.65 8.68 35.28
N ALA A 71 -3.58 8.42 36.19
CA ALA A 71 -3.57 7.21 37.02
C ALA A 71 -3.78 5.94 36.16
N LEU A 72 -4.64 5.97 35.14
CA LEU A 72 -4.84 4.87 34.20
C LEU A 72 -3.61 4.65 33.33
N LEU A 73 -3.01 5.71 32.76
CA LEU A 73 -1.82 5.63 31.91
C LEU A 73 -0.56 5.21 32.68
N GLY A 74 -0.47 5.53 33.97
CA GLY A 74 0.61 5.12 34.84
C GLY A 74 0.36 3.82 35.64
N SER A 75 -0.83 3.25 35.52
CA SER A 75 -1.19 2.05 36.27
C SER A 75 -0.53 0.80 35.74
N ARG A 76 -0.22 -0.15 36.62
CA ARG A 76 0.25 -1.50 36.24
C ARG A 76 -0.79 -2.31 35.45
N LEU A 77 -2.01 -1.79 35.28
CA LEU A 77 -3.08 -2.43 34.53
C LEU A 77 -2.85 -2.31 33.01
N LEU A 78 -2.22 -1.23 32.54
CA LEU A 78 -2.00 -0.92 31.11
C LEU A 78 -0.56 -1.23 30.66
N VAL A 79 0.11 -2.18 31.29
CA VAL A 79 1.44 -2.65 30.88
C VAL A 79 1.31 -3.89 29.96
N VAL A 80 2.30 -4.11 29.13
CA VAL A 80 2.40 -5.31 28.29
C VAL A 80 2.52 -6.54 29.18
N ARG A 81 1.52 -7.40 29.13
CA ARG A 81 1.47 -8.70 29.81
C ARG A 81 1.48 -9.87 28.87
N SER A 82 0.90 -9.69 27.68
CA SER A 82 0.79 -10.74 26.68
C SER A 82 1.15 -10.24 25.29
N VAL A 83 1.63 -11.15 24.47
CA VAL A 83 1.90 -10.91 23.06
C VAL A 83 1.23 -12.02 22.27
N GLN A 84 0.40 -11.63 21.31
CA GLN A 84 -0.26 -12.56 20.41
C GLN A 84 0.37 -12.44 19.02
N VAL A 85 0.64 -13.59 18.40
CA VAL A 85 1.14 -13.66 17.02
C VAL A 85 0.05 -14.24 16.13
N VAL A 86 -0.32 -13.49 15.10
CA VAL A 86 -1.35 -13.87 14.12
C VAL A 86 -0.70 -13.99 12.75
N GLY A 87 -1.12 -14.98 11.96
CA GLY A 87 -0.59 -15.17 10.60
C GLY A 87 0.73 -15.95 10.54
N ALA A 88 1.28 -16.40 11.67
CA ALA A 88 2.36 -17.37 11.66
C ALA A 88 1.90 -18.67 10.98
N GLY A 89 2.81 -19.33 10.27
CA GLY A 89 2.50 -20.53 9.52
C GLY A 89 3.69 -21.47 9.40
N ARG A 90 3.65 -22.37 8.41
CA ARG A 90 4.74 -23.35 8.20
C ARG A 90 6.09 -22.71 7.85
N SER A 91 6.10 -21.51 7.30
CA SER A 91 7.33 -20.82 6.87
C SER A 91 8.00 -20.04 7.99
N VAL A 92 7.25 -19.57 8.98
CA VAL A 92 7.74 -18.84 10.16
C VAL A 92 6.91 -19.22 11.37
N SER A 93 7.56 -19.68 12.43
CA SER A 93 6.87 -20.06 13.66
C SER A 93 6.59 -18.84 14.54
N ALA A 94 5.51 -18.92 15.37
CA ALA A 94 5.20 -17.87 16.34
C ALA A 94 6.37 -17.63 17.31
N ALA A 95 7.09 -18.69 17.70
CA ALA A 95 8.26 -18.57 18.56
C ALA A 95 9.39 -17.75 17.92
N GLN A 96 9.67 -17.95 16.62
CA GLN A 96 10.64 -17.14 15.88
C GLN A 96 10.25 -15.67 15.81
N VAL A 97 8.95 -15.40 15.59
CA VAL A 97 8.41 -14.03 15.56
C VAL A 97 8.56 -13.37 16.92
N LEU A 98 8.19 -14.06 18.02
CA LEU A 98 8.31 -13.54 19.38
C LEU A 98 9.76 -13.25 19.74
N ALA A 99 10.67 -14.16 19.42
CA ALA A 99 12.11 -13.97 19.65
C ALA A 99 12.66 -12.76 18.88
N ALA A 100 12.26 -12.57 17.62
CA ALA A 100 12.69 -11.43 16.81
C ALA A 100 12.05 -10.10 17.23
N ALA A 101 10.85 -10.13 17.77
CA ALA A 101 10.07 -8.93 18.12
C ALA A 101 10.67 -8.14 19.28
N HIS A 102 11.39 -8.78 20.21
CA HIS A 102 11.98 -8.16 21.41
C HIS A 102 10.98 -7.23 22.14
N VAL A 103 9.76 -7.73 22.38
CA VAL A 103 8.69 -6.94 23.01
C VAL A 103 9.06 -6.67 24.46
N PRO A 104 9.07 -5.40 24.92
CA PRO A 104 9.39 -5.05 26.32
C PRO A 104 8.17 -5.34 27.21
N TYR A 105 8.18 -6.44 27.92
CA TYR A 105 7.17 -6.76 28.95
C TYR A 105 7.25 -5.78 30.13
N GLY A 106 6.10 -5.48 30.75
CA GLY A 106 6.01 -4.57 31.88
C GLY A 106 6.07 -3.08 31.50
N LEU A 107 6.37 -2.73 30.25
CA LEU A 107 6.32 -1.36 29.77
C LEU A 107 4.85 -0.93 29.57
N PRO A 108 4.47 0.32 29.91
CA PRO A 108 3.15 0.84 29.57
C PRO A 108 2.86 0.70 28.07
N LEU A 109 1.69 0.13 27.73
CA LEU A 109 1.34 -0.22 26.35
C LEU A 109 1.41 0.99 25.41
N ILE A 110 1.07 2.19 25.91
CA ILE A 110 1.14 3.44 25.15
C ILE A 110 2.57 3.81 24.74
N ARG A 111 3.58 3.40 25.51
CA ARG A 111 5.01 3.68 25.25
C ARG A 111 5.67 2.64 24.35
N VAL A 112 5.00 1.55 24.05
CA VAL A 112 5.54 0.50 23.18
C VAL A 112 5.72 1.06 21.76
N ASN A 113 6.94 0.99 21.24
CA ASN A 113 7.23 1.39 19.86
C ASN A 113 6.87 0.25 18.88
N THR A 114 5.62 0.24 18.46
CA THR A 114 5.10 -0.80 17.55
C THR A 114 5.83 -0.84 16.21
N GLY A 115 6.27 0.32 15.69
CA GLY A 115 7.04 0.39 14.46
C GLY A 115 8.43 -0.22 14.57
N ALA A 116 9.10 -0.07 15.72
CA ALA A 116 10.39 -0.72 15.94
C ALA A 116 10.24 -2.25 16.00
N ILE A 117 9.22 -2.75 16.70
CA ILE A 117 8.90 -4.18 16.77
C ILE A 117 8.62 -4.73 15.38
N ALA A 118 7.78 -4.05 14.57
CA ALA A 118 7.48 -4.46 13.21
C ALA A 118 8.76 -4.60 12.37
N ARG A 119 9.63 -3.58 12.39
CA ARG A 119 10.92 -3.63 11.68
C ARG A 119 11.83 -4.79 12.14
N HIS A 120 11.83 -5.14 13.42
CA HIS A 120 12.59 -6.28 13.91
C HIS A 120 12.06 -7.59 13.32
N VAL A 121 10.75 -7.78 13.33
CA VAL A 121 10.10 -8.97 12.77
C VAL A 121 10.31 -9.05 11.25
N GLU A 122 10.27 -7.93 10.52
CA GLU A 122 10.49 -7.87 9.08
C GLU A 122 11.93 -8.20 8.65
N ARG A 123 12.90 -8.22 9.57
CA ARG A 123 14.27 -8.72 9.30
C ARG A 123 14.31 -10.22 9.11
N LEU A 124 13.29 -10.94 9.57
CA LEU A 124 13.19 -12.37 9.29
C LEU A 124 12.97 -12.61 7.79
N ARG A 125 13.85 -13.39 7.15
CA ARG A 125 13.79 -13.66 5.69
C ARG A 125 12.44 -14.22 5.25
N GLN A 126 11.77 -14.97 6.14
CA GLN A 126 10.48 -15.61 5.91
C GLN A 126 9.29 -14.64 6.03
N VAL A 127 9.49 -13.43 6.55
CA VAL A 127 8.44 -12.44 6.74
C VAL A 127 8.41 -11.45 5.59
N GLN A 128 7.26 -11.29 4.95
CA GLN A 128 7.06 -10.30 3.90
C GLN A 128 6.69 -8.94 4.48
N ASN A 129 5.81 -8.94 5.48
CA ASN A 129 5.32 -7.75 6.16
C ASN A 129 4.91 -8.11 7.59
N ALA A 130 5.09 -7.18 8.51
CA ALA A 130 4.63 -7.30 9.89
C ALA A 130 3.89 -6.04 10.32
N GLN A 131 2.73 -6.21 10.92
CA GLN A 131 1.97 -5.13 11.52
C GLN A 131 1.86 -5.39 13.02
N VAL A 132 2.11 -4.36 13.81
CA VAL A 132 2.04 -4.45 15.27
C VAL A 132 1.03 -3.45 15.78
N SER A 133 0.04 -3.95 16.51
CA SER A 133 -1.02 -3.16 17.12
C SER A 133 -1.06 -3.36 18.63
N ARG A 134 -1.64 -2.39 19.32
CA ARG A 134 -1.92 -2.46 20.73
C ARG A 134 -3.35 -2.92 20.90
N ASP A 135 -3.56 -4.00 21.63
CA ASP A 135 -4.86 -4.50 22.04
C ASP A 135 -5.02 -4.28 23.54
N TRP A 136 -5.84 -3.29 23.86
CA TRP A 136 -6.06 -2.86 25.23
C TRP A 136 -6.82 -3.93 26.02
N PRO A 137 -6.49 -4.11 27.32
CA PRO A 137 -5.66 -3.22 28.16
C PRO A 137 -4.17 -3.57 28.21
N SER A 138 -3.71 -4.77 27.81
CA SER A 138 -2.37 -5.24 28.14
C SER A 138 -1.70 -6.14 27.08
N THR A 139 -2.22 -6.18 25.87
CA THR A 139 -1.77 -7.10 24.81
C THR A 139 -1.12 -6.34 23.66
N VAL A 140 -0.03 -6.88 23.14
CA VAL A 140 0.54 -6.49 21.84
C VAL A 140 0.20 -7.58 20.83
N VAL A 141 -0.43 -7.22 19.71
CA VAL A 141 -0.76 -8.14 18.62
C VAL A 141 0.21 -7.92 17.47
N ILE A 142 0.91 -8.97 17.07
CA ILE A 142 1.85 -9.00 15.95
C ILE A 142 1.21 -9.81 14.81
N SER A 143 0.74 -9.13 13.78
CA SER A 143 0.20 -9.75 12.57
C SER A 143 1.30 -9.89 11.55
N VAL A 144 1.60 -11.11 11.15
CA VAL A 144 2.70 -11.46 10.24
C VAL A 144 2.13 -11.97 8.93
N GLN A 145 2.66 -11.48 7.83
CA GLN A 145 2.44 -12.01 6.50
C GLN A 145 3.69 -12.80 6.06
N PRO A 146 3.64 -14.15 6.03
CA PRO A 146 4.75 -14.95 5.57
C PRO A 146 5.04 -14.75 4.08
N ARG A 147 6.32 -14.84 3.70
CA ARG A 147 6.71 -14.90 2.28
C ARG A 147 6.35 -16.28 1.71
N THR A 148 5.79 -16.25 0.52
CA THR A 148 5.51 -17.45 -0.24
C THR A 148 6.59 -17.61 -1.31
N PRO A 149 7.41 -18.66 -1.25
CA PRO A 149 8.37 -18.95 -2.31
C PRO A 149 7.63 -19.37 -3.58
N VAL A 150 8.10 -18.90 -4.72
CA VAL A 150 7.55 -19.20 -6.06
C VAL A 150 8.56 -19.82 -7.00
N PHE A 151 9.85 -19.64 -6.71
CA PHE A 151 10.95 -20.17 -7.49
C PHE A 151 12.00 -20.84 -6.61
N ALA A 152 12.81 -21.67 -7.22
CA ALA A 152 14.08 -22.14 -6.67
C ALA A 152 15.22 -21.70 -7.58
N VAL A 153 16.34 -21.30 -7.01
CA VAL A 153 17.58 -21.00 -7.73
C VAL A 153 18.66 -21.92 -7.20
N ARG A 154 19.46 -22.49 -8.08
CA ARG A 154 20.58 -23.32 -7.69
C ARG A 154 21.69 -22.49 -7.04
N VAL A 155 22.14 -22.91 -5.90
CA VAL A 155 23.23 -22.27 -5.14
C VAL A 155 24.22 -23.36 -4.70
N PRO A 156 25.45 -23.01 -4.33
CA PRO A 156 26.38 -23.99 -3.75
C PRO A 156 25.73 -24.72 -2.56
N GLY A 157 25.69 -26.03 -2.62
CA GLY A 157 25.12 -26.88 -1.56
C GLY A 157 23.59 -27.07 -1.61
N GLY A 158 22.89 -26.62 -2.66
CA GLY A 158 21.46 -26.86 -2.78
C GLY A 158 20.67 -25.79 -3.57
N TYR A 159 19.57 -25.36 -3.01
CA TYR A 159 18.66 -24.43 -3.67
C TYR A 159 18.22 -23.32 -2.70
N ALA A 160 18.24 -22.08 -3.17
CA ALA A 160 17.62 -20.96 -2.49
C ALA A 160 16.17 -20.79 -2.99
N LEU A 161 15.21 -20.76 -2.09
CA LEU A 161 13.81 -20.51 -2.42
C LEU A 161 13.55 -19.01 -2.46
N LEU A 162 13.07 -18.51 -3.59
CA LEU A 162 12.82 -17.10 -3.83
C LEU A 162 11.33 -16.79 -3.85
N ASP A 163 10.95 -15.64 -3.31
CA ASP A 163 9.65 -15.06 -3.52
C ASP A 163 9.55 -14.32 -4.87
N ARG A 164 8.37 -13.82 -5.19
CA ARG A 164 8.10 -13.02 -6.40
C ARG A 164 8.91 -11.72 -6.55
N PHE A 165 9.59 -11.29 -5.49
CA PHE A 165 10.44 -10.09 -5.49
C PHE A 165 11.93 -10.43 -5.53
N GLY A 166 12.27 -11.72 -5.65
CA GLY A 166 13.64 -12.20 -5.66
C GLY A 166 14.30 -12.23 -4.28
N VAL A 167 13.51 -12.17 -3.22
CA VAL A 167 14.02 -12.30 -1.85
C VAL A 167 14.14 -13.77 -1.49
N SER A 168 15.34 -14.21 -1.04
CA SER A 168 15.53 -15.57 -0.54
C SER A 168 14.76 -15.75 0.77
N VAL A 169 13.84 -16.72 0.77
CA VAL A 169 13.02 -17.08 1.93
C VAL A 169 13.75 -18.06 2.82
N ARG A 170 14.29 -19.12 2.22
CA ARG A 170 15.11 -20.15 2.89
C ARG A 170 15.93 -20.94 1.89
N ASP A 171 16.94 -21.63 2.38
CA ASP A 171 17.76 -22.52 1.59
C ASP A 171 17.38 -23.99 1.91
N VAL A 172 17.46 -24.88 0.92
CA VAL A 172 17.14 -26.32 1.04
C VAL A 172 18.19 -27.14 0.29
N ALA A 173 18.53 -28.29 0.81
CA ALA A 173 19.54 -29.18 0.19
C ALA A 173 18.95 -29.91 -1.02
N ALA A 174 17.72 -30.41 -0.92
CA ALA A 174 17.07 -31.16 -1.99
C ALA A 174 16.33 -30.24 -2.95
N GLN A 175 16.16 -30.66 -4.20
CA GLN A 175 15.38 -29.94 -5.20
C GLN A 175 13.92 -29.82 -4.73
N PRO A 176 13.40 -28.60 -4.58
CA PRO A 176 12.03 -28.38 -4.19
C PRO A 176 11.08 -28.62 -5.38
N GLY A 177 9.80 -28.84 -5.10
CA GLY A 177 8.75 -28.93 -6.12
C GLY A 177 8.35 -27.57 -6.72
N LEU A 178 9.28 -26.63 -6.80
CA LEU A 178 9.10 -25.29 -7.37
C LEU A 178 9.87 -25.19 -8.68
N PRO A 179 9.41 -24.37 -9.64
CA PRO A 179 10.14 -24.08 -10.87
C PRO A 179 11.54 -23.55 -10.58
N LEU A 180 12.53 -24.06 -11.31
CA LEU A 180 13.87 -23.51 -11.29
C LEU A 180 13.90 -22.18 -12.05
N LEU A 181 14.48 -21.15 -11.44
CA LEU A 181 14.65 -19.85 -12.09
C LEU A 181 16.09 -19.71 -12.59
N THR A 182 16.23 -19.37 -13.85
CA THR A 182 17.48 -18.95 -14.49
C THR A 182 17.36 -17.48 -14.90
N VAL A 183 18.31 -16.65 -14.48
CA VAL A 183 18.35 -15.23 -14.79
C VAL A 183 19.71 -14.89 -15.37
N SER A 184 19.77 -14.00 -16.36
CA SER A 184 21.03 -13.49 -16.89
C SER A 184 21.80 -12.69 -15.84
N GLY A 185 23.10 -12.89 -15.81
CA GLY A 185 24.03 -12.17 -14.94
C GLY A 185 24.44 -12.95 -13.70
N THR A 186 25.40 -12.37 -12.99
CA THR A 186 25.98 -12.96 -11.78
C THR A 186 24.88 -13.15 -10.74
N THR A 187 24.93 -14.25 -10.03
CA THR A 187 24.04 -14.61 -8.90
C THR A 187 24.12 -13.63 -7.71
N GLY A 188 24.44 -12.35 -7.98
CA GLY A 188 24.31 -11.26 -7.02
C GLY A 188 22.88 -11.16 -6.49
N SER A 189 22.58 -10.15 -5.75
CA SER A 189 21.26 -9.96 -5.17
C SER A 189 20.16 -9.98 -6.24
N LEU A 190 19.33 -11.03 -6.25
CA LEU A 190 18.13 -11.13 -7.09
C LEU A 190 16.99 -10.24 -6.57
N ARG A 191 17.16 -9.68 -5.38
CA ARG A 191 16.18 -8.82 -4.73
C ARG A 191 15.88 -7.60 -5.59
N GLY A 192 14.61 -7.44 -5.94
CA GLY A 192 14.14 -6.31 -6.76
C GLY A 192 14.47 -6.42 -8.25
N ASN A 193 15.10 -7.50 -8.70
CA ASN A 193 15.43 -7.72 -10.10
C ASN A 193 14.16 -7.70 -10.97
N PRO A 194 14.10 -6.87 -12.02
CA PRO A 194 12.92 -6.76 -12.89
C PRO A 194 12.64 -8.06 -13.67
N ALA A 195 13.66 -8.84 -14.05
CA ALA A 195 13.49 -10.13 -14.72
C ALA A 195 12.80 -11.15 -13.80
N VAL A 196 13.17 -11.20 -12.50
CA VAL A 196 12.51 -12.06 -11.52
C VAL A 196 11.03 -11.68 -11.35
N ARG A 197 10.73 -10.39 -11.31
CA ARG A 197 9.34 -9.91 -11.25
C ARG A 197 8.55 -10.29 -12.50
N ALA A 198 9.15 -10.16 -13.66
CA ALA A 198 8.53 -10.56 -14.93
C ALA A 198 8.26 -12.07 -14.94
N ALA A 199 9.24 -12.90 -14.55
CA ALA A 199 9.04 -14.32 -14.42
C ALA A 199 7.90 -14.70 -13.47
N ALA A 200 7.80 -14.01 -12.32
CA ALA A 200 6.73 -14.24 -11.35
C ALA A 200 5.35 -13.84 -11.88
N LEU A 201 5.27 -12.75 -12.66
CA LEU A 201 4.05 -12.35 -13.32
C LEU A 201 3.63 -13.38 -14.37
N VAL A 202 4.57 -13.82 -15.22
CA VAL A 202 4.31 -14.86 -16.22
C VAL A 202 3.78 -16.12 -15.55
N LEU A 203 4.46 -16.63 -14.51
CA LEU A 203 4.04 -17.83 -13.79
C LEU A 203 2.62 -17.72 -13.22
N ARG A 204 2.24 -16.54 -12.75
CA ARG A 204 0.90 -16.27 -12.22
C ARG A 204 -0.18 -16.26 -13.32
N GLU A 205 0.16 -15.74 -14.48
CA GLU A 205 -0.79 -15.61 -15.59
C GLU A 205 -0.91 -16.89 -16.44
N LEU A 206 0.03 -17.82 -16.29
CA LEU A 206 -0.06 -19.11 -16.97
C LEU A 206 -1.34 -19.85 -16.59
N PRO A 207 -2.00 -20.52 -17.55
CA PRO A 207 -3.13 -21.38 -17.25
C PRO A 207 -2.77 -22.41 -16.17
N PRO A 208 -3.64 -22.69 -15.19
CA PRO A 208 -3.29 -23.57 -14.04
C PRO A 208 -2.80 -24.97 -14.43
N ARG A 209 -3.27 -25.50 -15.56
CA ARG A 209 -2.81 -26.78 -16.10
C ARG A 209 -1.37 -26.73 -16.59
N VAL A 210 -0.94 -25.59 -17.13
CA VAL A 210 0.43 -25.33 -17.61
C VAL A 210 1.34 -25.00 -16.43
N ALA A 211 0.91 -24.11 -15.55
CA ALA A 211 1.68 -23.71 -14.38
C ALA A 211 2.15 -24.89 -13.52
N ARG A 212 1.32 -25.92 -13.39
CA ARG A 212 1.69 -27.17 -12.66
C ARG A 212 2.75 -28.01 -13.34
N LYS A 213 2.98 -27.81 -14.63
CA LYS A 213 3.98 -28.54 -15.42
C LYS A 213 5.27 -27.76 -15.63
N VAL A 214 5.39 -26.58 -15.06
CA VAL A 214 6.59 -25.76 -15.22
C VAL A 214 7.75 -26.38 -14.46
N ALA A 215 8.80 -26.71 -15.19
CA ALA A 215 10.06 -27.20 -14.64
C ALA A 215 11.06 -26.07 -14.42
N THR A 216 11.22 -25.19 -15.43
CA THR A 216 12.19 -24.10 -15.39
C THR A 216 11.56 -22.83 -15.97
N VAL A 217 11.91 -21.67 -15.40
CA VAL A 217 11.61 -20.36 -15.95
C VAL A 217 12.93 -19.66 -16.23
N SER A 218 13.16 -19.28 -17.46
CA SER A 218 14.31 -18.48 -17.87
C SER A 218 13.85 -17.03 -18.09
N ALA A 219 14.50 -16.09 -17.44
CA ALA A 219 14.25 -14.67 -17.57
C ALA A 219 15.56 -13.94 -17.83
N LEU A 220 15.94 -13.84 -19.10
CA LEU A 220 17.15 -13.15 -19.52
C LEU A 220 17.01 -11.63 -19.38
N GLY A 221 15.77 -11.14 -19.34
CA GLY A 221 15.39 -9.77 -19.11
C GLY A 221 13.90 -9.65 -18.75
N PRO A 222 13.40 -8.46 -18.43
CA PRO A 222 11.99 -8.25 -18.12
C PRO A 222 11.05 -8.46 -19.32
N SER A 223 11.60 -8.43 -20.54
CA SER A 223 10.87 -8.65 -21.78
C SER A 223 11.25 -9.95 -22.50
N ASP A 224 12.08 -10.77 -21.86
CA ASP A 224 12.55 -12.03 -22.42
C ASP A 224 12.39 -13.14 -21.38
N VAL A 225 11.17 -13.61 -21.27
CA VAL A 225 10.77 -14.68 -20.37
C VAL A 225 10.34 -15.89 -21.17
N SER A 226 10.92 -17.05 -20.86
CA SER A 226 10.53 -18.35 -21.39
C SER A 226 10.33 -19.37 -20.29
N VAL A 227 9.51 -20.38 -20.56
CA VAL A 227 9.14 -21.41 -19.61
C VAL A 227 9.35 -22.77 -20.22
N THR A 228 10.11 -23.63 -19.56
CA THR A 228 10.27 -25.03 -19.96
C THR A 228 9.37 -25.91 -19.11
N LEU A 229 8.58 -26.74 -19.74
CA LEU A 229 7.66 -27.67 -19.11
C LEU A 229 8.35 -28.98 -18.75
N THR A 230 7.75 -29.79 -17.89
CA THR A 230 8.27 -31.10 -17.45
C THR A 230 8.37 -32.13 -18.59
N ASP A 231 7.63 -31.94 -19.69
CA ASP A 231 7.70 -32.77 -20.90
C ASP A 231 8.75 -32.27 -21.91
N GLY A 232 9.52 -31.24 -21.55
CA GLY A 232 10.55 -30.62 -22.36
C GLY A 232 10.05 -29.55 -23.33
N ALA A 233 8.75 -29.33 -23.46
CA ALA A 233 8.22 -28.29 -24.32
C ALA A 233 8.58 -26.90 -23.78
N VAL A 234 8.88 -25.96 -24.68
CA VAL A 234 9.26 -24.59 -24.34
C VAL A 234 8.15 -23.62 -24.72
N VAL A 235 7.76 -22.77 -23.80
CA VAL A 235 6.84 -21.64 -24.02
C VAL A 235 7.65 -20.36 -24.04
N ILE A 236 7.70 -19.69 -25.19
CA ILE A 236 8.32 -18.38 -25.36
C ILE A 236 7.24 -17.33 -25.06
N TRP A 237 7.36 -16.70 -23.88
CA TRP A 237 6.37 -15.71 -23.45
C TRP A 237 6.71 -14.28 -23.84
N GLY A 238 8.02 -13.96 -23.81
CA GLY A 238 8.53 -12.62 -24.07
C GLY A 238 8.21 -11.65 -22.92
N ASN A 239 7.59 -10.51 -23.23
CA ASN A 239 7.23 -9.49 -22.26
C ASN A 239 5.96 -9.82 -21.46
N THR A 240 5.71 -9.07 -20.38
CA THR A 240 4.53 -9.24 -19.50
C THR A 240 3.25 -8.54 -20.00
N GLY A 241 3.31 -7.81 -21.13
CA GLY A 241 2.14 -7.15 -21.70
C GLY A 241 1.13 -8.17 -22.27
N ARG A 242 -0.15 -7.82 -22.23
CA ARG A 242 -1.27 -8.63 -22.73
C ARG A 242 -1.29 -10.06 -22.20
N ALA A 243 -0.87 -10.24 -20.95
CA ALA A 243 -0.66 -11.56 -20.35
C ALA A 243 -1.92 -12.45 -20.40
N GLY A 244 -3.11 -11.87 -20.18
CA GLY A 244 -4.37 -12.61 -20.27
C GLY A 244 -4.71 -13.11 -21.69
N GLU A 245 -4.34 -12.35 -22.73
CA GLU A 245 -4.52 -12.76 -24.14
C GLU A 245 -3.56 -13.89 -24.49
N LYS A 246 -2.28 -13.74 -24.13
CA LYS A 246 -1.24 -14.75 -24.29
C LYS A 246 -1.60 -16.06 -23.59
N ALA A 247 -2.19 -16.01 -22.41
CA ALA A 247 -2.65 -17.20 -21.68
C ALA A 247 -3.78 -17.93 -22.42
N LYS A 248 -4.72 -17.20 -23.01
CA LYS A 248 -5.78 -17.77 -23.85
C LYS A 248 -5.22 -18.40 -25.11
N GLU A 249 -4.33 -17.67 -25.81
CA GLU A 249 -3.64 -18.13 -27.02
C GLU A 249 -2.84 -19.41 -26.74
N LEU A 250 -2.03 -19.42 -25.65
CA LEU A 250 -1.30 -20.61 -25.23
C LEU A 250 -2.24 -21.80 -24.99
N THR A 251 -3.40 -21.57 -24.38
CA THR A 251 -4.39 -22.62 -24.12
C THR A 251 -4.90 -23.23 -25.41
N LEU A 252 -5.05 -22.45 -26.47
CA LEU A 252 -5.47 -22.91 -27.80
C LEU A 252 -4.34 -23.69 -28.49
N LEU A 253 -3.12 -23.15 -28.48
CA LEU A 253 -1.95 -23.77 -29.10
C LEU A 253 -1.63 -25.13 -28.48
N MET A 254 -1.76 -25.26 -27.16
CA MET A 254 -1.50 -26.53 -26.48
C MET A 254 -2.54 -27.63 -26.73
N ARG A 255 -3.55 -27.40 -27.55
CA ARG A 255 -4.40 -28.48 -28.10
C ARG A 255 -3.64 -29.32 -29.12
N THR A 256 -2.64 -28.73 -29.76
CA THR A 256 -1.69 -29.44 -30.63
C THR A 256 -0.40 -29.68 -29.86
N ARG A 257 0.14 -30.89 -29.92
CA ARG A 257 1.43 -31.20 -29.32
C ARG A 257 2.55 -30.63 -30.17
N ALA A 258 3.41 -29.81 -29.54
CA ALA A 258 4.58 -29.21 -30.14
C ALA A 258 5.74 -29.14 -29.15
N ARG A 259 6.95 -28.98 -29.66
CA ARG A 259 8.16 -28.77 -28.83
C ARG A 259 8.30 -27.33 -28.39
N SER A 260 7.74 -26.40 -29.14
CA SER A 260 7.80 -24.96 -28.80
C SER A 260 6.46 -24.30 -29.11
N TYR A 261 6.07 -23.39 -28.21
CA TYR A 261 4.90 -22.53 -28.31
C TYR A 261 5.36 -21.09 -28.14
N ASP A 262 5.21 -20.28 -29.18
CA ASP A 262 5.59 -18.86 -29.12
C ASP A 262 4.34 -17.98 -29.01
N VAL A 263 4.22 -17.28 -27.90
CA VAL A 263 3.18 -16.28 -27.62
C VAL A 263 3.80 -14.90 -27.36
N SER A 264 5.09 -14.70 -27.69
CA SER A 264 5.80 -13.44 -27.46
C SER A 264 5.44 -12.36 -28.46
N GLY A 265 5.10 -12.77 -29.68
CA GLY A 265 4.93 -11.89 -30.81
C GLY A 265 3.60 -11.19 -30.89
N GLN A 266 3.60 -10.11 -31.64
CA GLN A 266 2.39 -9.34 -31.90
C GLN A 266 1.54 -9.88 -33.06
N SER A 267 2.00 -10.85 -33.86
CA SER A 267 1.33 -11.20 -35.08
C SER A 267 1.59 -12.60 -35.66
N THR A 268 2.51 -13.40 -35.17
CA THR A 268 2.80 -14.72 -35.77
C THR A 268 2.97 -15.77 -34.70
N VAL A 269 2.00 -16.67 -34.67
CA VAL A 269 2.07 -17.88 -33.85
C VAL A 269 2.91 -18.91 -34.59
N MET A 270 4.07 -19.28 -34.11
CA MET A 270 4.86 -20.39 -34.63
C MET A 270 4.72 -21.61 -33.73
N VAL A 271 4.27 -22.71 -34.34
CA VAL A 271 4.27 -24.05 -33.75
C VAL A 271 5.34 -24.82 -34.49
N SER A 272 6.43 -25.17 -33.82
CA SER A 272 7.48 -26.02 -34.40
C SER A 272 7.33 -27.45 -33.87
N GLY A 273 7.18 -28.40 -34.79
CA GLY A 273 7.04 -29.83 -34.50
C GLY A 273 8.37 -30.51 -34.19
#